data_4ce58a173046722334c443e41cba1742
#
_entry.id   4ce58a173046722334c443e41cba1742
#
_cell.length_a   1.000
_cell.length_b   1.000
_cell.length_c   1.000
_cell.angle_alpha   90.00
_cell.angle_beta   90.00
_cell.angle_gamma   90.00
#
_symmetry.space_group_name_H-M   'P 1'
#
loop_
_entity.id
_entity.type
_entity.pdbx_description
1 polymer ?
#
loop_
_entity_poly.entity_id
_entity_poly.type
_entity_poly.pdbx_seq_one_letter_code
_entity_poly.pdbx_strand_id
1 'polypeptide(L)'
;DLGVETRMNTKVGVDVSMEDLRKEFDAIFVGVGGQSGTALPVPGGDAPNCISGIAFLEAFNDGRLKHGAEKVLVIGGGDTAMDVAAVARRLGHITKSHEKDRPETVVLGHVAHDVATIANRQGADVTIVYRRPVDKMPATKMEIEHVTQEGVQIRSSLAPVSVVVGEDGRATALRVQEVEWEGNNMTVKDTPEFDIECDLIVAAIGQVADLVGMEYLDNGRGLVTADPFYRAKDQEDIFVGGDIIKPHLLTTAIGHASVAAEGIDHILSGKEPSKRPKVDKHHYDLLEKLQEVHLEPAPYDHVQTYGTDAAAYAVHNYEDRSHVEIVPADELFLGHWTYDARHKRKEKHIGPDAVLGHFEERIHGLSEEEAKEEADRCMSCGMCVECDNCVIYCPQDAIHRVAKDQRTMGRYVETDYTKCVGCHICEDVCPSGYIQMGLGE
;
A
#
# COMPACT_ATOMS: atom_id res chain seq x y z
N ASP A 1 6.43 22.25 -10.01
CA ASP A 1 6.27 23.70 -9.77
C ASP A 1 6.48 24.12 -8.30
N LEU A 2 6.95 23.21 -7.45
CA LEU A 2 7.30 23.51 -6.06
C LEU A 2 8.77 23.92 -5.88
N GLY A 3 9.51 24.18 -6.97
CA GLY A 3 10.92 24.58 -6.92
C GLY A 3 11.89 23.41 -6.65
N VAL A 4 11.44 22.18 -6.81
CA VAL A 4 12.31 21.00 -6.63
C VAL A 4 13.27 20.89 -7.81
N GLU A 5 14.57 20.91 -7.52
CA GLU A 5 15.62 20.61 -8.50
C GLU A 5 15.85 19.12 -8.62
N THR A 6 16.06 18.64 -9.83
CA THR A 6 16.35 17.22 -10.10
C THR A 6 17.71 17.04 -10.72
N ARG A 7 18.51 16.11 -10.19
CA ARG A 7 19.82 15.70 -10.76
C ARG A 7 19.72 14.26 -11.22
N MET A 8 19.36 14.09 -12.49
CA MET A 8 19.19 12.77 -13.10
C MET A 8 20.55 12.13 -13.44
N ASN A 9 20.56 10.80 -13.57
CA ASN A 9 21.76 10.01 -13.88
C ASN A 9 22.93 10.26 -12.90
N THR A 10 22.61 10.53 -11.64
CA THR A 10 23.58 10.83 -10.58
C THR A 10 23.44 9.79 -9.48
N LYS A 11 24.43 8.91 -9.33
CA LYS A 11 24.43 7.88 -8.28
C LYS A 11 25.21 8.38 -7.07
N VAL A 12 24.52 8.46 -5.93
CA VAL A 12 25.18 8.76 -4.64
C VAL A 12 26.13 7.64 -4.28
N GLY A 13 27.31 8.01 -3.78
CA GLY A 13 28.41 7.08 -3.50
C GLY A 13 29.34 6.80 -4.68
N VAL A 14 28.94 7.21 -5.91
CA VAL A 14 29.76 7.08 -7.13
C VAL A 14 30.02 8.44 -7.75
N ASP A 15 28.96 9.16 -8.14
CA ASP A 15 29.06 10.46 -8.83
C ASP A 15 29.10 11.63 -7.83
N VAL A 16 28.46 11.50 -6.70
CA VAL A 16 28.42 12.46 -5.59
C VAL A 16 28.54 11.70 -4.27
N SER A 17 29.36 12.20 -3.37
CA SER A 17 29.48 11.61 -2.03
C SER A 17 28.45 12.16 -1.05
N MET A 18 28.14 11.41 0.00
CA MET A 18 27.35 11.91 1.13
C MET A 18 27.98 13.10 1.83
N GLU A 19 29.31 13.15 1.87
CA GLU A 19 30.06 14.29 2.42
C GLU A 19 29.87 15.57 1.61
N ASP A 20 29.77 15.45 0.28
CA ASP A 20 29.52 16.60 -0.58
C ASP A 20 28.06 17.07 -0.44
N LEU A 21 27.11 16.16 -0.31
CA LEU A 21 25.73 16.52 -0.03
C LEU A 21 25.58 17.21 1.32
N ARG A 22 26.29 16.79 2.35
CA ARG A 22 26.31 17.45 3.67
C ARG A 22 26.89 18.86 3.66
N LYS A 23 27.74 19.20 2.69
CA LYS A 23 28.25 20.56 2.53
C LYS A 23 27.22 21.48 1.84
N GLU A 24 26.34 20.89 1.07
CA GLU A 24 25.36 21.61 0.26
C GLU A 24 24.00 21.74 0.96
N PHE A 25 23.62 20.75 1.78
CA PHE A 25 22.30 20.64 2.41
C PHE A 25 22.37 20.48 3.93
N ASP A 26 21.45 21.12 4.63
CA ASP A 26 21.31 21.07 6.08
C ASP A 26 20.67 19.76 6.59
N ALA A 27 19.89 19.10 5.73
CA ALA A 27 19.28 17.80 6.00
C ALA A 27 19.16 16.97 4.72
N ILE A 28 19.31 15.65 4.85
CA ILE A 28 19.28 14.72 3.72
C ILE A 28 18.23 13.64 4.01
N PHE A 29 17.28 13.45 3.09
CA PHE A 29 16.35 12.32 3.16
C PHE A 29 16.77 11.23 2.18
N VAL A 30 17.04 10.02 2.70
CA VAL A 30 17.44 8.85 1.90
C VAL A 30 16.24 7.93 1.73
N GLY A 31 15.70 7.90 0.54
CA GLY A 31 14.51 7.10 0.17
C GLY A 31 14.78 6.14 -0.98
N VAL A 32 15.95 5.47 -1.00
CA VAL A 32 16.40 4.62 -2.12
C VAL A 32 15.65 3.29 -2.25
N GLY A 33 14.85 2.92 -1.26
CA GLY A 33 14.08 1.67 -1.27
C GLY A 33 14.94 0.41 -1.09
N GLY A 34 14.34 -0.74 -1.39
CA GLY A 34 15.00 -2.06 -1.37
C GLY A 34 15.26 -2.55 -2.79
N GLN A 35 16.33 -2.12 -3.43
CA GLN A 35 16.59 -2.35 -4.85
C GLN A 35 17.31 -3.67 -5.15
N SER A 36 17.85 -4.34 -4.13
CA SER A 36 18.56 -5.60 -4.30
C SER A 36 17.79 -6.74 -3.65
N GLY A 37 17.65 -7.84 -4.37
CA GLY A 37 17.03 -9.05 -3.82
C GLY A 37 18.02 -9.85 -2.98
N THR A 38 17.51 -10.47 -1.91
CA THR A 38 18.33 -11.37 -1.08
C THR A 38 18.63 -12.65 -1.83
N ALA A 39 19.92 -13.01 -1.93
CA ALA A 39 20.36 -14.28 -2.50
C ALA A 39 19.89 -15.46 -1.61
N LEU A 40 19.71 -16.63 -2.21
CA LEU A 40 19.32 -17.83 -1.47
C LEU A 40 20.48 -18.30 -0.57
N PRO A 41 20.36 -18.23 0.76
CA PRO A 41 21.45 -18.45 1.68
C PRO A 41 21.67 -19.93 2.00
N VAL A 42 21.82 -20.75 0.97
CA VAL A 42 22.12 -22.19 1.09
C VAL A 42 23.28 -22.57 0.18
N PRO A 43 24.00 -23.66 0.46
CA PRO A 43 25.06 -24.14 -0.43
C PRO A 43 24.58 -24.27 -1.89
N GLY A 44 25.34 -23.74 -2.84
CA GLY A 44 24.98 -23.73 -4.27
C GLY A 44 23.96 -22.65 -4.66
N GLY A 45 23.48 -21.83 -3.73
CA GLY A 45 22.54 -20.74 -4.01
C GLY A 45 23.13 -19.59 -4.85
N ASP A 46 24.42 -19.63 -5.13
CA ASP A 46 25.16 -18.73 -6.00
C ASP A 46 25.27 -19.24 -7.45
N ALA A 47 24.61 -20.35 -7.79
CA ALA A 47 24.57 -20.85 -9.16
C ALA A 47 24.03 -19.80 -10.14
N PRO A 48 24.54 -19.72 -11.41
CA PRO A 48 24.18 -18.67 -12.36
C PRO A 48 22.67 -18.57 -12.69
N ASN A 49 21.93 -19.66 -12.53
CA ASN A 49 20.48 -19.72 -12.69
C ASN A 49 19.74 -19.80 -11.34
N CYS A 50 20.37 -19.29 -10.29
CA CYS A 50 19.74 -18.99 -9.00
C CYS A 50 19.76 -17.47 -8.82
N ILE A 51 18.67 -16.80 -9.11
CA ILE A 51 18.58 -15.33 -9.17
C ILE A 51 17.56 -14.80 -8.16
N SER A 52 17.65 -13.52 -7.84
CA SER A 52 16.64 -12.90 -6.96
C SER A 52 15.35 -12.56 -7.71
N GLY A 53 14.23 -12.49 -6.99
CA GLY A 53 12.93 -12.11 -7.55
C GLY A 53 12.95 -10.73 -8.20
N ILE A 54 13.66 -9.77 -7.60
CA ILE A 54 13.81 -8.43 -8.16
C ILE A 54 14.57 -8.48 -9.48
N ALA A 55 15.71 -9.17 -9.53
CA ALA A 55 16.49 -9.28 -10.75
C ALA A 55 15.71 -9.96 -11.89
N PHE A 56 14.86 -10.94 -11.55
CA PHE A 56 13.98 -11.59 -12.52
C PHE A 56 12.92 -10.61 -13.05
N LEU A 57 12.21 -9.91 -12.17
CA LEU A 57 11.16 -8.97 -12.56
C LEU A 57 11.73 -7.74 -13.28
N GLU A 58 12.88 -7.23 -12.85
CA GLU A 58 13.58 -6.15 -13.51
C GLU A 58 13.99 -6.55 -14.93
N ALA A 59 14.62 -7.73 -15.09
CA ALA A 59 15.00 -8.24 -16.40
C ALA A 59 13.78 -8.45 -17.31
N PHE A 60 12.65 -8.84 -16.75
CA PHE A 60 11.37 -8.93 -17.46
C PHE A 60 10.87 -7.56 -17.89
N ASN A 61 10.80 -6.60 -16.96
CA ASN A 61 10.26 -5.26 -17.21
C ASN A 61 11.14 -4.45 -18.19
N ASP A 62 12.46 -4.59 -18.09
CA ASP A 62 13.43 -3.95 -19.02
C ASP A 62 13.52 -4.67 -20.35
N GLY A 63 12.87 -5.81 -20.48
CA GLY A 63 12.92 -6.59 -21.67
C GLY A 63 14.25 -7.32 -21.90
N ARG A 64 15.03 -7.52 -20.86
CA ARG A 64 16.31 -8.25 -20.94
C ARG A 64 16.17 -9.77 -20.81
N LEU A 65 15.00 -10.24 -20.39
CA LEU A 65 14.74 -11.66 -20.21
C LEU A 65 14.50 -12.34 -21.57
N LYS A 66 15.52 -13.00 -22.12
CA LYS A 66 15.52 -13.56 -23.49
C LYS A 66 15.08 -15.01 -23.58
N HIS A 67 15.13 -15.76 -22.48
CA HIS A 67 14.83 -17.18 -22.46
C HIS A 67 13.98 -17.52 -21.25
N GLY A 68 12.90 -18.28 -21.46
CA GLY A 68 12.14 -18.92 -20.39
C GLY A 68 12.81 -20.24 -19.97
N ALA A 69 12.61 -20.62 -18.71
CA ALA A 69 12.94 -21.94 -18.20
C ALA A 69 11.71 -22.86 -18.31
N GLU A 70 11.92 -24.17 -18.39
CA GLU A 70 10.80 -25.14 -18.41
C GLU A 70 10.25 -25.40 -17.00
N LYS A 71 11.16 -25.52 -16.02
CA LYS A 71 10.85 -25.78 -14.62
C LYS A 71 11.39 -24.64 -13.75
N VAL A 72 10.51 -23.83 -13.20
CA VAL A 72 10.87 -22.68 -12.36
C VAL A 72 10.47 -22.93 -10.92
N LEU A 73 11.45 -22.84 -10.02
CA LEU A 73 11.19 -22.85 -8.58
C LEU A 73 11.25 -21.41 -8.05
N VAL A 74 10.19 -20.98 -7.40
CA VAL A 74 10.12 -19.69 -6.73
C VAL A 74 10.17 -19.92 -5.22
N ILE A 75 11.17 -19.34 -4.57
CA ILE A 75 11.36 -19.53 -3.12
C ILE A 75 10.83 -18.29 -2.42
N GLY A 76 9.74 -18.42 -1.69
CA GLY A 76 9.10 -17.33 -0.98
C GLY A 76 7.58 -17.46 -0.92
N GLY A 77 6.93 -16.54 -0.22
CA GLY A 77 5.47 -16.59 -0.04
C GLY A 77 4.84 -15.20 0.09
N GLY A 78 5.56 -14.14 -0.24
CA GLY A 78 5.06 -12.77 -0.32
C GLY A 78 4.65 -12.38 -1.74
N ASP A 79 4.17 -11.14 -1.91
CA ASP A 79 3.67 -10.61 -3.17
C ASP A 79 4.70 -10.75 -4.30
N THR A 80 5.98 -10.45 -4.05
CA THR A 80 7.06 -10.66 -5.04
C THR A 80 7.14 -12.11 -5.54
N ALA A 81 6.86 -13.10 -4.68
CA ALA A 81 6.86 -14.50 -5.11
C ALA A 81 5.66 -14.81 -6.01
N MET A 82 4.51 -14.19 -5.74
CA MET A 82 3.32 -14.31 -6.59
C MET A 82 3.55 -13.67 -7.96
N ASP A 83 4.13 -12.47 -8.00
CA ASP A 83 4.47 -11.76 -9.23
C ASP A 83 5.45 -12.57 -10.09
N VAL A 84 6.54 -13.05 -9.48
CA VAL A 84 7.52 -13.90 -10.17
C VAL A 84 6.87 -15.15 -10.74
N ALA A 85 6.03 -15.83 -9.95
CA ALA A 85 5.37 -17.05 -10.36
C ALA A 85 4.39 -16.81 -11.51
N ALA A 86 3.60 -15.74 -11.45
CA ALA A 86 2.66 -15.35 -12.49
C ALA A 86 3.40 -14.99 -13.79
N VAL A 87 4.47 -14.19 -13.72
CA VAL A 87 5.30 -13.83 -14.90
C VAL A 87 5.93 -15.06 -15.49
N ALA A 88 6.59 -15.91 -14.69
CA ALA A 88 7.25 -17.13 -15.17
C ALA A 88 6.24 -18.08 -15.85
N ARG A 89 5.06 -18.22 -15.27
CA ARG A 89 3.98 -19.06 -15.82
C ARG A 89 3.46 -18.56 -17.16
N ARG A 90 3.33 -17.24 -17.29
CA ARG A 90 2.78 -16.61 -18.50
C ARG A 90 3.77 -16.47 -19.63
N LEU A 91 5.07 -16.41 -19.38
CA LEU A 91 6.11 -16.19 -20.40
C LEU A 91 6.02 -17.12 -21.60
N GLY A 92 5.62 -18.37 -21.43
CA GLY A 92 5.44 -19.32 -22.52
C GLY A 92 4.10 -19.21 -23.27
N HIS A 93 3.14 -18.43 -22.75
CA HIS A 93 1.78 -18.35 -23.27
C HIS A 93 1.43 -16.99 -23.91
N ILE A 94 2.26 -15.97 -23.71
CA ILE A 94 1.93 -14.61 -24.16
C ILE A 94 1.95 -14.55 -25.68
N THR A 95 0.76 -14.32 -26.24
CA THR A 95 0.56 -14.16 -27.70
C THR A 95 0.24 -12.73 -28.11
N LYS A 96 -0.06 -11.84 -27.15
CA LYS A 96 -0.44 -10.44 -27.42
C LYS A 96 0.13 -9.52 -26.33
N SER A 97 0.84 -8.47 -26.76
CA SER A 97 1.16 -7.31 -25.92
C SER A 97 0.23 -6.14 -26.27
N HIS A 98 -0.26 -5.42 -25.29
CA HIS A 98 -1.08 -4.24 -25.53
C HIS A 98 -0.15 -3.06 -25.85
N GLU A 99 -0.37 -2.39 -26.99
CA GLU A 99 0.49 -1.30 -27.49
C GLU A 99 0.60 -0.09 -26.54
N LYS A 100 -0.37 0.06 -25.62
CA LYS A 100 -0.41 1.21 -24.71
C LYS A 100 0.48 1.09 -23.48
N ASP A 101 0.84 -0.12 -23.08
CA ASP A 101 1.44 -0.35 -21.77
C ASP A 101 2.95 -0.58 -21.83
N ARG A 102 3.52 -0.69 -23.06
CA ARG A 102 4.96 -0.97 -23.21
C ARG A 102 5.54 -0.39 -24.48
N PRO A 103 6.76 0.16 -24.43
CA PRO A 103 7.50 0.57 -25.64
C PRO A 103 7.66 -0.60 -26.59
N GLU A 104 7.63 -0.36 -27.90
CA GLU A 104 7.80 -1.36 -28.98
C GLU A 104 9.08 -2.22 -28.84
N THR A 105 10.04 -1.77 -28.05
CA THR A 105 11.30 -2.45 -27.76
C THR A 105 11.19 -3.43 -26.57
N VAL A 106 10.06 -3.50 -25.89
CA VAL A 106 9.91 -4.41 -24.78
C VAL A 106 9.76 -5.84 -25.26
N VAL A 107 10.70 -6.57 -24.86
CA VAL A 107 11.06 -7.95 -25.11
C VAL A 107 9.95 -8.97 -24.92
N LEU A 108 8.76 -8.61 -24.42
CA LEU A 108 7.61 -9.51 -24.53
C LEU A 108 7.33 -9.90 -25.98
N GLY A 109 7.50 -8.98 -26.94
CA GLY A 109 7.44 -9.30 -28.36
C GLY A 109 8.59 -10.20 -28.77
N HIS A 110 9.79 -9.95 -28.33
CA HIS A 110 10.98 -10.77 -28.66
C HIS A 110 11.01 -12.08 -27.89
N VAL A 111 10.69 -12.08 -26.58
CA VAL A 111 10.62 -13.32 -25.79
C VAL A 111 9.44 -14.17 -26.22
N ALA A 112 8.28 -13.58 -26.48
CA ALA A 112 7.14 -14.32 -27.01
C ALA A 112 7.40 -14.80 -28.45
N HIS A 113 8.15 -14.05 -29.27
CA HIS A 113 8.47 -14.45 -30.63
C HIS A 113 9.59 -15.51 -30.65
N ASP A 114 10.62 -15.35 -29.86
CA ASP A 114 11.71 -16.34 -29.73
C ASP A 114 11.24 -17.61 -29.01
N VAL A 115 10.42 -17.48 -27.99
CA VAL A 115 9.82 -18.62 -27.27
C VAL A 115 8.70 -19.27 -28.08
N ALA A 116 7.91 -18.51 -28.85
CA ALA A 116 6.91 -19.07 -29.76
C ALA A 116 7.54 -19.73 -30.99
N THR A 117 8.72 -19.31 -31.41
CA THR A 117 9.49 -19.97 -32.52
C THR A 117 10.22 -21.23 -32.02
N ILE A 118 10.56 -21.31 -30.74
CA ILE A 118 11.28 -22.46 -30.18
C ILE A 118 10.34 -23.52 -29.65
N ALA A 119 9.11 -23.15 -29.30
CA ALA A 119 8.20 -24.11 -28.71
C ALA A 119 6.74 -23.80 -29.00
N ASN A 120 6.07 -24.74 -29.51
CA ASN A 120 4.77 -25.19 -29.03
C ASN A 120 4.81 -25.50 -27.50
N ARG A 121 5.37 -24.61 -26.67
CA ARG A 121 5.60 -24.86 -25.25
C ARG A 121 4.47 -24.32 -24.42
N GLN A 122 3.87 -25.21 -23.69
CA GLN A 122 2.89 -24.95 -22.62
C GLN A 122 3.57 -24.27 -21.44
N GLY A 123 3.95 -23.01 -21.46
CA GLY A 123 4.52 -22.27 -20.34
C GLY A 123 5.38 -23.03 -19.32
N ALA A 124 6.10 -22.32 -18.48
CA ALA A 124 6.92 -22.98 -17.48
C ALA A 124 6.07 -23.75 -16.44
N ASP A 125 6.52 -24.92 -16.03
CA ASP A 125 6.08 -25.55 -14.79
C ASP A 125 6.61 -24.74 -13.62
N VAL A 126 5.75 -24.00 -12.96
CA VAL A 126 6.14 -23.14 -11.86
C VAL A 126 5.71 -23.75 -10.54
N THR A 127 6.66 -23.88 -9.63
CA THR A 127 6.41 -24.34 -8.26
C THR A 127 6.92 -23.31 -7.27
N ILE A 128 6.04 -22.82 -6.40
CA ILE A 128 6.41 -22.01 -5.23
C ILE A 128 6.80 -22.95 -4.09
N VAL A 129 7.98 -22.77 -3.53
CA VAL A 129 8.45 -23.46 -2.32
C VAL A 129 8.42 -22.50 -1.15
N TYR A 130 7.66 -22.84 -0.13
CA TYR A 130 7.49 -22.00 1.05
C TYR A 130 7.70 -22.77 2.35
N ARG A 131 8.48 -22.20 3.27
CA ARG A 131 8.87 -22.89 4.52
C ARG A 131 7.77 -22.96 5.58
N ARG A 132 6.73 -22.13 5.50
CA ARG A 132 5.58 -22.17 6.42
C ARG A 132 4.36 -22.78 5.73
N PRO A 133 3.30 -23.12 6.47
CA PRO A 133 2.02 -23.48 5.88
C PRO A 133 1.43 -22.39 4.97
N VAL A 134 0.61 -22.77 4.01
CA VAL A 134 0.01 -21.85 3.02
C VAL A 134 -0.80 -20.72 3.69
N ASP A 135 -1.53 -21.04 4.76
CA ASP A 135 -2.31 -20.06 5.53
C ASP A 135 -1.45 -19.00 6.26
N LYS A 136 -0.13 -19.17 6.28
CA LYS A 136 0.86 -18.24 6.84
C LYS A 136 1.66 -17.50 5.76
N MET A 137 1.27 -17.61 4.51
CA MET A 137 1.88 -16.81 3.44
C MET A 137 1.53 -15.33 3.61
N PRO A 138 2.50 -14.41 3.47
CA PRO A 138 2.25 -12.97 3.54
C PRO A 138 1.40 -12.43 2.40
N ALA A 139 1.46 -13.07 1.22
CA ALA A 139 0.65 -12.70 0.06
C ALA A 139 -0.85 -12.78 0.36
N THR A 140 -1.64 -11.97 -0.33
CA THR A 140 -3.09 -11.97 -0.15
C THR A 140 -3.70 -13.31 -0.60
N LYS A 141 -4.80 -13.70 0.02
CA LYS A 141 -5.51 -14.94 -0.38
C LYS A 141 -5.90 -14.91 -1.86
N MET A 142 -6.29 -13.74 -2.34
CA MET A 142 -6.69 -13.55 -3.74
C MET A 142 -5.52 -13.81 -4.69
N GLU A 143 -4.33 -13.32 -4.40
CA GLU A 143 -3.12 -13.56 -5.21
C GLU A 143 -2.73 -15.03 -5.21
N ILE A 144 -2.76 -15.69 -4.05
CA ILE A 144 -2.51 -17.12 -3.92
C ILE A 144 -3.50 -17.93 -4.77
N GLU A 145 -4.79 -17.60 -4.70
CA GLU A 145 -5.82 -18.24 -5.52
C GLU A 145 -5.59 -18.00 -7.01
N HIS A 146 -5.21 -16.79 -7.39
CA HIS A 146 -4.94 -16.43 -8.77
C HIS A 146 -3.80 -17.26 -9.39
N VAL A 147 -2.64 -17.30 -8.75
CA VAL A 147 -1.50 -18.07 -9.29
C VAL A 147 -1.80 -19.56 -9.31
N THR A 148 -2.54 -20.07 -8.33
CA THR A 148 -2.98 -21.46 -8.30
C THR A 148 -3.92 -21.79 -9.47
N GLN A 149 -4.86 -20.89 -9.79
CA GLN A 149 -5.75 -21.04 -10.94
C GLN A 149 -4.99 -21.00 -12.28
N GLU A 150 -3.87 -20.29 -12.35
CA GLU A 150 -2.98 -20.30 -13.50
C GLU A 150 -2.13 -21.56 -13.63
N GLY A 151 -2.26 -22.49 -12.70
CA GLY A 151 -1.56 -23.77 -12.69
C GLY A 151 -0.21 -23.75 -11.98
N VAL A 152 0.09 -22.71 -11.20
CA VAL A 152 1.25 -22.68 -10.31
C VAL A 152 1.03 -23.65 -9.16
N GLN A 153 2.00 -24.51 -8.89
CA GLN A 153 1.97 -25.42 -7.75
C GLN A 153 2.55 -24.73 -6.52
N ILE A 154 1.93 -24.93 -5.35
CA ILE A 154 2.46 -24.43 -4.08
C ILE A 154 2.82 -25.61 -3.18
N ARG A 155 4.10 -25.71 -2.84
CA ARG A 155 4.65 -26.70 -1.92
C ARG A 155 5.10 -26.01 -0.65
N SER A 156 4.27 -26.08 0.36
CA SER A 156 4.50 -25.43 1.66
C SER A 156 5.15 -26.38 2.68
N SER A 157 5.58 -25.82 3.80
CA SER A 157 6.27 -26.53 4.88
C SER A 157 7.55 -27.25 4.44
N LEU A 158 8.26 -26.64 3.48
CA LEU A 158 9.52 -27.12 2.94
C LEU A 158 10.61 -26.07 3.13
N ALA A 159 11.69 -26.41 3.79
CA ALA A 159 12.87 -25.57 3.94
C ALA A 159 13.93 -25.93 2.91
N PRO A 160 14.49 -24.98 2.15
CA PRO A 160 15.66 -25.18 1.33
C PRO A 160 16.86 -25.65 2.17
N VAL A 161 17.55 -26.67 1.73
CA VAL A 161 18.77 -27.22 2.35
C VAL A 161 19.99 -26.86 1.52
N SER A 162 19.95 -27.15 0.23
CA SER A 162 21.03 -26.85 -0.72
C SER A 162 20.49 -26.80 -2.15
N VAL A 163 21.23 -26.14 -3.04
CA VAL A 163 20.99 -26.24 -4.49
C VAL A 163 21.89 -27.36 -5.03
N VAL A 164 21.30 -28.26 -5.79
CA VAL A 164 22.02 -29.30 -6.51
C VAL A 164 22.56 -28.69 -7.80
N VAL A 165 23.88 -28.65 -7.95
CA VAL A 165 24.56 -28.04 -9.09
C VAL A 165 25.09 -29.13 -10.01
N GLY A 166 24.80 -28.99 -11.30
CA GLY A 166 25.28 -29.92 -12.33
C GLY A 166 26.76 -29.70 -12.71
N GLU A 167 27.28 -30.53 -13.61
CA GLU A 167 28.68 -30.43 -14.09
C GLU A 167 28.98 -29.10 -14.82
N ASP A 168 27.96 -28.46 -15.36
CA ASP A 168 28.04 -27.15 -16.02
C ASP A 168 28.01 -25.95 -15.04
N GLY A 169 27.95 -26.22 -13.74
CA GLY A 169 27.88 -25.20 -12.71
C GLY A 169 26.48 -24.58 -12.50
N ARG A 170 25.44 -25.09 -13.15
CA ARG A 170 24.07 -24.60 -13.04
C ARG A 170 23.24 -25.42 -12.04
N ALA A 171 22.30 -24.77 -11.42
CA ALA A 171 21.31 -25.46 -10.58
C ALA A 171 20.45 -26.41 -11.44
N THR A 172 20.29 -27.64 -10.97
CA THR A 172 19.47 -28.68 -11.59
C THR A 172 18.33 -29.12 -10.70
N ALA A 173 18.45 -28.90 -9.38
CA ALA A 173 17.39 -29.16 -8.41
C ALA A 173 17.60 -28.33 -7.15
N LEU A 174 16.53 -28.16 -6.40
CA LEU A 174 16.55 -27.65 -5.03
C LEU A 174 16.36 -28.83 -4.07
N ARG A 175 17.32 -29.06 -3.19
CA ARG A 175 17.17 -30.00 -2.08
C ARG A 175 16.41 -29.35 -0.95
N VAL A 176 15.35 -30.00 -0.51
CA VAL A 176 14.46 -29.50 0.54
C VAL A 176 14.23 -30.55 1.60
N GLN A 177 13.84 -30.09 2.78
CA GLN A 177 13.42 -30.95 3.88
C GLN A 177 12.09 -30.43 4.44
N GLU A 178 11.27 -31.38 4.89
CA GLU A 178 10.01 -31.04 5.55
C GLU A 178 10.26 -30.39 6.90
N VAL A 179 9.49 -29.34 7.17
CA VAL A 179 9.54 -28.62 8.44
C VAL A 179 8.17 -28.51 9.07
N GLU A 180 8.16 -28.35 10.36
CA GLU A 180 6.99 -28.07 11.17
C GLU A 180 7.17 -26.78 11.95
N TRP A 181 6.08 -26.06 12.17
CA TRP A 181 6.09 -24.78 12.87
C TRP A 181 5.20 -24.83 14.09
N GLU A 182 5.77 -24.52 15.23
CA GLU A 182 5.05 -24.32 16.47
C GLU A 182 5.19 -22.85 16.87
N GLY A 183 4.15 -22.05 16.59
CA GLY A 183 4.23 -20.60 16.70
C GLY A 183 5.27 -20.00 15.73
N ASN A 184 6.36 -19.44 16.26
CA ASN A 184 7.48 -18.90 15.48
C ASN A 184 8.70 -19.84 15.41
N ASN A 185 8.64 -20.99 16.05
CA ASN A 185 9.74 -21.94 16.06
C ASN A 185 9.59 -22.94 14.93
N MET A 186 10.64 -23.07 14.13
CA MET A 186 10.73 -24.06 13.06
C MET A 186 11.50 -25.29 13.56
N THR A 187 10.94 -26.44 13.36
CA THR A 187 11.58 -27.73 13.62
C THR A 187 11.67 -28.51 12.33
N VAL A 188 12.84 -29.03 12.03
CA VAL A 188 13.05 -29.93 10.90
C VAL A 188 12.47 -31.29 11.26
N LYS A 189 11.66 -31.86 10.38
CA LYS A 189 11.09 -33.19 10.60
C LYS A 189 12.14 -34.27 10.36
N ASP A 190 11.98 -35.40 11.05
CA ASP A 190 12.81 -36.59 10.82
C ASP A 190 12.31 -37.36 9.58
N THR A 191 12.35 -36.67 8.43
CA THR A 191 12.00 -37.18 7.10
C THR A 191 13.22 -37.07 6.20
N PRO A 192 13.39 -37.93 5.20
CA PRO A 192 14.47 -37.79 4.23
C PRO A 192 14.39 -36.47 3.47
N GLU A 193 15.54 -35.84 3.21
CA GLU A 193 15.65 -34.77 2.22
C GLU A 193 15.28 -35.32 0.84
N PHE A 194 14.74 -34.44 -0.01
CA PHE A 194 14.44 -34.81 -1.38
C PHE A 194 14.68 -33.63 -2.32
N ASP A 195 14.89 -33.92 -3.58
CA ASP A 195 15.21 -32.96 -4.61
C ASP A 195 13.96 -32.60 -5.42
N ILE A 196 13.82 -31.31 -5.73
CA ILE A 196 12.81 -30.78 -6.65
C ILE A 196 13.60 -30.27 -7.89
N GLU A 197 13.43 -30.95 -9.02
CA GLU A 197 14.11 -30.60 -10.26
C GLU A 197 13.72 -29.20 -10.76
N CYS A 198 14.68 -28.47 -11.31
CA CYS A 198 14.46 -27.16 -11.91
C CYS A 198 15.53 -26.77 -12.92
N ASP A 199 15.17 -25.80 -13.76
CA ASP A 199 16.07 -25.13 -14.70
C ASP A 199 16.42 -23.71 -14.23
N LEU A 200 15.59 -23.15 -13.35
CA LEU A 200 15.72 -21.82 -12.78
C LEU A 200 15.21 -21.81 -11.34
N ILE A 201 15.98 -21.21 -10.45
CA ILE A 201 15.56 -20.88 -9.10
C ILE A 201 15.45 -19.36 -8.96
N VAL A 202 14.30 -18.88 -8.47
CA VAL A 202 14.07 -17.45 -8.20
C VAL A 202 13.82 -17.24 -6.72
N ALA A 203 14.78 -16.62 -6.03
CA ALA A 203 14.70 -16.34 -4.61
C ALA A 203 13.92 -15.04 -4.36
N ALA A 204 12.67 -15.17 -3.89
CA ALA A 204 11.79 -14.07 -3.50
C ALA A 204 11.64 -14.01 -1.96
N ILE A 205 12.78 -13.98 -1.25
CA ILE A 205 12.87 -14.13 0.21
C ILE A 205 13.20 -12.82 0.95
N GLY A 206 13.10 -11.71 0.28
CA GLY A 206 13.30 -10.38 0.84
C GLY A 206 14.12 -9.48 -0.06
N GLN A 207 14.19 -8.22 0.36
CA GLN A 207 14.84 -7.13 -0.36
C GLN A 207 15.75 -6.39 0.61
N VAL A 208 16.84 -5.82 0.07
CA VAL A 208 17.80 -5.01 0.80
C VAL A 208 18.09 -3.74 -0.01
N ALA A 209 18.53 -2.70 0.69
CA ALA A 209 18.93 -1.45 0.05
C ALA A 209 20.31 -1.56 -0.61
N ASP A 210 20.53 -0.84 -1.71
CA ASP A 210 21.87 -0.54 -2.22
C ASP A 210 22.43 0.65 -1.45
N LEU A 211 23.34 0.38 -0.52
CA LEU A 211 23.93 1.38 0.37
C LEU A 211 25.35 1.78 -0.06
N VAL A 212 25.70 1.64 -1.34
CA VAL A 212 27.02 2.07 -1.86
C VAL A 212 27.26 3.53 -1.54
N GLY A 213 28.38 3.81 -0.83
CA GLY A 213 28.74 5.14 -0.33
C GLY A 213 27.98 5.59 0.92
N MET A 214 27.12 4.71 1.44
CA MET A 214 26.34 4.91 2.67
C MET A 214 26.41 3.68 3.59
N GLU A 215 27.46 2.86 3.47
CA GLU A 215 27.61 1.59 4.18
C GLU A 215 27.56 1.75 5.71
N TYR A 216 27.92 2.92 6.20
CA TYR A 216 27.86 3.25 7.63
C TYR A 216 26.43 3.37 8.18
N LEU A 217 25.41 3.42 7.32
CA LEU A 217 24.00 3.39 7.71
C LEU A 217 23.47 1.96 7.85
N ASP A 218 24.19 0.95 7.33
CA ASP A 218 23.73 -0.44 7.34
C ASP A 218 23.63 -0.97 8.78
N ASN A 219 22.49 -1.54 9.11
CA ASN A 219 22.26 -2.22 10.38
C ASN A 219 22.81 -3.66 10.42
N GLY A 220 23.58 -4.07 9.42
CA GLY A 220 24.13 -5.41 9.23
C GLY A 220 23.17 -6.38 8.54
N ARG A 221 22.04 -5.88 7.99
CA ARG A 221 21.06 -6.68 7.24
C ARG A 221 20.72 -6.06 5.88
N GLY A 222 21.51 -5.11 5.40
CA GLY A 222 21.22 -4.36 4.18
C GLY A 222 20.04 -3.39 4.31
N LEU A 223 19.73 -2.95 5.53
CA LEU A 223 18.65 -2.01 5.82
C LEU A 223 19.16 -0.94 6.79
N VAL A 224 18.42 0.14 6.98
CA VAL A 224 18.77 1.23 7.88
C VAL A 224 17.85 1.25 9.10
N THR A 225 18.43 1.46 10.28
CA THR A 225 17.66 1.66 11.51
C THR A 225 17.34 3.15 11.68
N ALA A 226 16.10 3.47 11.99
CA ALA A 226 15.64 4.84 12.25
C ALA A 226 15.01 4.99 13.63
N ASP A 227 15.03 6.22 14.14
CA ASP A 227 14.27 6.61 15.32
C ASP A 227 12.77 6.81 15.00
N PRO A 228 11.92 7.15 15.99
CA PRO A 228 10.50 7.40 15.76
C PRO A 228 10.16 8.58 14.83
N PHE A 229 11.13 9.44 14.53
CA PHE A 229 11.02 10.57 13.61
C PHE A 229 11.70 10.30 12.26
N TYR A 230 12.06 9.04 12.04
CA TYR A 230 12.74 8.56 10.83
C TYR A 230 14.12 9.16 10.59
N ARG A 231 14.77 9.66 11.64
CA ARG A 231 16.18 10.03 11.59
C ARG A 231 17.02 8.75 11.69
N ALA A 232 18.02 8.61 10.81
CA ALA A 232 18.90 7.46 10.81
C ALA A 232 19.67 7.36 12.13
N LYS A 233 19.84 6.15 12.62
CA LYS A 233 20.55 5.92 13.90
C LYS A 233 21.93 6.52 13.86
N ASP A 234 22.31 7.21 14.95
CA ASP A 234 23.61 7.86 15.14
C ASP A 234 23.94 8.95 14.09
N GLN A 235 22.90 9.51 13.42
CA GLN A 235 23.03 10.63 12.49
C GLN A 235 22.15 11.79 12.96
N GLU A 236 22.62 13.02 12.77
CA GLU A 236 21.86 14.22 13.14
C GLU A 236 21.10 14.82 11.96
N ASP A 237 21.63 14.66 10.76
CA ASP A 237 21.24 15.31 9.52
C ASP A 237 20.66 14.36 8.46
N ILE A 238 20.64 13.04 8.71
CA ILE A 238 20.14 12.05 7.76
C ILE A 238 18.82 11.45 8.24
N PHE A 239 17.83 11.52 7.38
CA PHE A 239 16.52 10.92 7.55
C PHE A 239 16.31 9.82 6.50
N VAL A 240 15.48 8.83 6.84
CA VAL A 240 15.24 7.68 5.97
C VAL A 240 13.77 7.32 5.94
N GLY A 241 13.32 6.73 4.84
CA GLY A 241 11.92 6.31 4.73
C GLY A 241 11.69 5.25 3.66
N GLY A 242 10.57 4.55 3.76
CA GLY A 242 10.19 3.48 2.84
C GLY A 242 10.93 2.18 3.11
N ASP A 243 11.14 1.42 2.04
CA ASP A 243 11.64 0.04 2.10
C ASP A 243 13.08 -0.09 2.58
N ILE A 244 13.84 1.00 2.57
CA ILE A 244 15.19 1.06 3.15
C ILE A 244 15.20 0.74 4.67
N ILE A 245 14.08 0.99 5.36
CA ILE A 245 13.91 0.64 6.77
C ILE A 245 13.39 -0.79 6.89
N LYS A 246 12.34 -1.07 6.15
CA LYS A 246 11.68 -2.38 6.09
C LYS A 246 10.73 -2.39 4.89
N PRO A 247 10.88 -3.34 3.97
CA PRO A 247 9.96 -3.50 2.85
C PRO A 247 8.51 -3.63 3.32
N HIS A 248 7.64 -2.77 2.79
CA HIS A 248 6.22 -2.70 3.15
C HIS A 248 5.39 -2.04 2.03
N LEU A 249 4.17 -1.60 2.35
CA LEU A 249 3.27 -0.95 1.40
C LEU A 249 3.72 0.47 1.04
N LEU A 250 3.34 0.93 -0.16
CA LEU A 250 3.58 2.30 -0.62
C LEU A 250 3.04 3.36 0.37
N THR A 251 1.86 3.13 0.95
CA THR A 251 1.27 4.01 1.97
C THR A 251 2.14 4.15 3.21
N THR A 252 2.88 3.09 3.59
CA THR A 252 3.85 3.13 4.68
C THR A 252 5.03 4.03 4.34
N ALA A 253 5.55 3.94 3.12
CA ALA A 253 6.64 4.80 2.64
C ALA A 253 6.24 6.29 2.65
N ILE A 254 5.02 6.60 2.19
CA ILE A 254 4.46 7.96 2.23
C ILE A 254 4.33 8.46 3.68
N GLY A 255 3.83 7.61 4.59
CA GLY A 255 3.73 7.93 6.01
C GLY A 255 5.08 8.20 6.66
N HIS A 256 6.11 7.40 6.35
CA HIS A 256 7.49 7.64 6.81
C HIS A 256 8.00 9.00 6.33
N ALA A 257 7.83 9.30 5.04
CA ALA A 257 8.28 10.57 4.46
C ALA A 257 7.58 11.78 5.09
N SER A 258 6.28 11.69 5.37
CA SER A 258 5.51 12.76 6.02
C SER A 258 6.05 13.07 7.43
N VAL A 259 6.29 12.04 8.24
CA VAL A 259 6.82 12.22 9.60
C VAL A 259 8.28 12.70 9.56
N ALA A 260 9.09 12.19 8.62
CA ALA A 260 10.47 12.64 8.44
C ALA A 260 10.54 14.12 8.04
N ALA A 261 9.65 14.58 7.13
CA ALA A 261 9.58 15.97 6.73
C ALA A 261 9.28 16.91 7.91
N GLU A 262 8.34 16.54 8.78
CA GLU A 262 8.07 17.28 10.01
C GLU A 262 9.27 17.27 10.98
N GLY A 263 9.94 16.13 11.10
CA GLY A 263 11.15 16.01 11.91
C GLY A 263 12.26 16.92 11.41
N ILE A 264 12.45 17.01 10.09
CA ILE A 264 13.40 17.93 9.45
C ILE A 264 13.01 19.40 9.73
N ASP A 265 11.73 19.76 9.52
CA ASP A 265 11.26 21.12 9.79
C ASP A 265 11.48 21.55 11.25
N HIS A 266 11.17 20.67 12.19
CA HIS A 266 11.40 20.95 13.62
C HIS A 266 12.88 21.19 13.91
N ILE A 267 13.77 20.34 13.41
CA ILE A 267 15.21 20.48 13.65
C ILE A 267 15.75 21.78 13.02
N LEU A 268 15.40 22.06 11.78
CA LEU A 268 15.84 23.28 11.08
C LEU A 268 15.26 24.54 11.72
N SER A 269 14.07 24.45 12.31
CA SER A 269 13.45 25.54 13.09
C SER A 269 13.93 25.63 14.53
N GLY A 270 14.88 24.78 14.96
CA GLY A 270 15.41 24.74 16.32
C GLY A 270 14.40 24.26 17.37
N LYS A 271 13.40 23.48 16.95
CA LYS A 271 12.38 22.88 17.81
C LYS A 271 12.72 21.42 18.08
N GLU A 272 12.38 20.93 19.28
CA GLU A 272 12.49 19.51 19.57
C GLU A 272 11.39 18.73 18.80
N PRO A 273 11.75 17.62 18.12
CA PRO A 273 10.78 16.77 17.47
C PRO A 273 9.76 16.23 18.47
N SER A 274 8.49 16.39 18.19
CA SER A 274 7.40 15.88 19.03
C SER A 274 6.63 14.80 18.30
N LYS A 275 6.09 13.83 19.05
CA LYS A 275 5.29 12.77 18.45
C LYS A 275 4.01 13.36 17.88
N ARG A 276 3.82 13.14 16.57
CA ARG A 276 2.60 13.54 15.89
C ARG A 276 1.38 12.93 16.59
N PRO A 277 0.34 13.72 16.90
CA PRO A 277 -0.90 13.18 17.41
C PRO A 277 -1.54 12.24 16.36
N LYS A 278 -2.29 11.24 16.80
CA LYS A 278 -2.98 10.32 15.87
C LYS A 278 -3.95 11.04 14.94
N VAL A 279 -4.48 12.14 15.41
CA VAL A 279 -5.33 13.06 14.66
C VAL A 279 -4.71 14.43 14.84
N ASP A 280 -4.26 15.02 13.73
CA ASP A 280 -3.77 16.40 13.72
C ASP A 280 -4.97 17.33 13.71
N LYS A 281 -5.29 17.89 14.87
CA LYS A 281 -6.39 18.82 15.03
C LYS A 281 -5.89 20.20 14.74
N HIS A 282 -6.30 20.76 13.62
CA HIS A 282 -6.12 22.17 13.38
C HIS A 282 -7.05 22.95 14.31
N HIS A 283 -6.47 23.70 15.23
CA HIS A 283 -7.21 24.67 15.96
C HIS A 283 -7.57 25.83 15.03
N TYR A 284 -8.81 25.80 14.58
CA TYR A 284 -9.35 26.88 13.76
C TYR A 284 -9.93 27.93 14.71
N ASP A 285 -9.22 29.04 14.88
CA ASP A 285 -9.78 30.21 15.53
C ASP A 285 -10.55 31.04 14.50
N LEU A 286 -11.87 30.92 14.55
CA LEU A 286 -12.76 31.64 13.64
C LEU A 286 -12.59 33.16 13.76
N LEU A 287 -12.38 33.68 14.98
CA LEU A 287 -12.20 35.10 15.22
C LEU A 287 -10.89 35.60 14.58
N GLU A 288 -9.81 34.84 14.77
CA GLU A 288 -8.53 35.18 14.14
C GLU A 288 -8.65 35.18 12.61
N LYS A 289 -9.34 34.20 12.02
CA LYS A 289 -9.58 34.14 10.57
C LYS A 289 -10.47 35.26 10.06
N LEU A 290 -11.50 35.66 10.82
CA LEU A 290 -12.34 36.79 10.48
C LEU A 290 -11.54 38.13 10.56
N GLN A 291 -10.63 38.24 11.52
CA GLN A 291 -9.73 39.38 11.64
C GLN A 291 -8.77 39.46 10.46
N GLU A 292 -8.16 38.34 10.05
CA GLU A 292 -7.27 38.29 8.89
C GLU A 292 -7.94 38.77 7.60
N VAL A 293 -9.22 38.50 7.42
CA VAL A 293 -10.00 38.94 6.23
C VAL A 293 -10.79 40.22 6.44
N HIS A 294 -10.54 40.94 7.54
CA HIS A 294 -11.20 42.22 7.89
C HIS A 294 -12.74 42.13 8.02
N LEU A 295 -13.22 40.93 8.40
CA LEU A 295 -14.62 40.68 8.76
C LEU A 295 -14.78 40.60 10.26
N GLU A 296 -14.09 41.44 10.99
CA GLU A 296 -14.19 41.42 12.44
C GLU A 296 -15.64 41.68 12.85
N PRO A 297 -16.11 40.76 13.68
CA PRO A 297 -17.39 41.00 14.29
C PRO A 297 -17.34 42.22 15.21
N ALA A 298 -18.42 43.03 15.25
CA ALA A 298 -18.55 44.14 16.20
C ALA A 298 -18.49 43.61 17.66
N PRO A 299 -17.89 44.28 18.62
CA PRO A 299 -17.80 43.80 19.99
C PRO A 299 -19.19 43.39 20.52
N TYR A 300 -19.29 42.16 21.03
CA TYR A 300 -20.51 41.66 21.60
C TYR A 300 -20.82 42.46 22.86
N ASP A 301 -21.99 43.15 22.87
CA ASP A 301 -22.50 43.81 24.03
C ASP A 301 -23.31 42.83 24.90
N HIS A 302 -22.71 42.41 25.98
CA HIS A 302 -23.35 41.50 26.94
C HIS A 302 -24.63 42.05 27.61
N VAL A 303 -24.97 43.30 27.35
CA VAL A 303 -26.17 43.94 27.90
C VAL A 303 -27.38 43.71 26.99
N GLN A 304 -27.19 43.28 25.78
CA GLN A 304 -28.31 43.04 24.87
C GLN A 304 -29.05 41.75 25.23
N THR A 305 -30.37 41.90 25.34
CA THR A 305 -31.28 40.79 25.54
C THR A 305 -31.36 39.92 24.29
N TYR A 306 -31.48 38.61 24.49
CA TYR A 306 -31.71 37.65 23.43
C TYR A 306 -32.75 38.11 22.41
N GLY A 307 -32.48 38.02 21.13
CA GLY A 307 -33.46 38.27 20.09
C GLY A 307 -33.53 39.69 19.55
N THR A 308 -32.46 40.50 19.66
CA THR A 308 -32.41 41.80 19.01
C THR A 308 -31.75 41.73 17.64
N ASP A 309 -32.34 42.36 16.64
CA ASP A 309 -31.86 42.48 15.28
C ASP A 309 -30.52 43.24 15.17
N ALA A 310 -30.01 43.72 16.27
CA ALA A 310 -28.83 44.54 16.34
C ALA A 310 -27.52 43.76 16.49
N ALA A 311 -27.58 42.49 16.70
CA ALA A 311 -26.38 41.70 16.80
C ALA A 311 -25.88 41.34 15.41
N ALA A 312 -24.88 42.04 14.97
CA ALA A 312 -24.13 41.71 13.76
C ALA A 312 -23.52 40.26 13.80
N TYR A 313 -23.70 39.61 14.88
CA TYR A 313 -23.20 38.33 15.21
C TYR A 313 -24.10 37.26 15.59
N ALA A 314 -25.29 37.54 15.64
CA ALA A 314 -26.21 36.48 15.83
C ALA A 314 -26.02 35.55 14.61
N VAL A 315 -25.30 34.49 14.78
CA VAL A 315 -25.55 33.30 13.98
C VAL A 315 -26.98 32.95 14.33
N HIS A 316 -27.87 33.61 13.64
CA HIS A 316 -29.28 33.49 13.86
C HIS A 316 -29.75 32.25 13.18
N ASN A 317 -29.67 31.22 13.86
CA ASN A 317 -30.43 30.04 13.55
C ASN A 317 -31.85 30.21 14.06
N TYR A 318 -32.48 31.32 13.62
CA TYR A 318 -33.86 31.64 13.96
C TYR A 318 -34.84 31.24 12.88
N GLU A 319 -34.47 30.33 12.00
CA GLU A 319 -35.48 29.63 11.24
C GLU A 319 -36.40 28.95 12.26
N ASP A 320 -37.67 29.27 12.19
CA ASP A 320 -38.68 28.52 12.93
C ASP A 320 -38.70 27.11 12.36
N ARG A 321 -38.07 26.21 13.04
CA ARG A 321 -37.96 24.81 12.67
C ARG A 321 -39.11 23.96 13.19
N SER A 322 -40.02 24.55 13.87
CA SER A 322 -41.22 23.86 14.40
C SER A 322 -42.12 23.28 13.31
N HIS A 323 -42.00 23.77 12.09
CA HIS A 323 -42.72 23.24 10.93
C HIS A 323 -41.96 22.09 10.21
N VAL A 324 -40.74 21.81 10.58
CA VAL A 324 -40.00 20.67 10.04
C VAL A 324 -40.40 19.45 10.89
N GLU A 325 -41.14 18.58 10.27
CA GLU A 325 -41.54 17.32 10.89
C GLU A 325 -40.32 16.42 11.04
N ILE A 326 -39.94 16.14 12.28
CA ILE A 326 -38.94 15.13 12.59
C ILE A 326 -39.67 13.80 12.60
N VAL A 327 -39.45 13.02 11.54
CA VAL A 327 -40.00 11.66 11.46
C VAL A 327 -39.22 10.76 12.41
N PRO A 328 -39.87 10.15 13.45
CA PRO A 328 -39.22 9.19 14.31
C PRO A 328 -38.62 8.02 13.53
N ALA A 329 -37.52 7.42 14.03
CA ALA A 329 -36.78 6.36 13.32
C ALA A 329 -37.66 5.12 13.02
N ASP A 330 -38.66 4.85 13.78
CA ASP A 330 -39.66 3.78 13.59
C ASP A 330 -40.72 4.13 12.54
N GLU A 331 -40.91 5.40 12.24
CA GLU A 331 -41.80 5.89 11.18
C GLU A 331 -41.02 6.23 9.90
N LEU A 332 -39.71 6.32 9.99
CA LEU A 332 -38.85 6.80 8.95
C LEU A 332 -38.82 5.91 7.77
N PHE A 333 -39.72 5.07 7.49
CA PHE A 333 -39.25 4.23 6.82
C PHE A 333 -39.83 3.62 5.73
N LEU A 334 -40.21 2.91 5.97
CA LEU A 334 -40.29 1.59 5.35
C LEU A 334 -41.32 1.53 4.25
N GLY A 335 -42.29 2.49 4.22
CA GLY A 335 -43.29 2.58 3.17
C GLY A 335 -42.86 3.34 1.91
N HIS A 336 -41.74 4.05 1.97
CA HIS A 336 -41.29 4.89 0.86
C HIS A 336 -40.32 4.20 -0.08
N TRP A 337 -39.79 3.05 0.32
CA TRP A 337 -38.80 2.33 -0.45
C TRP A 337 -39.38 0.99 -0.91
N THR A 338 -39.37 0.76 -2.21
CA THR A 338 -39.64 -0.57 -2.74
C THR A 338 -38.56 -1.53 -2.23
N TYR A 339 -39.01 -2.68 -1.70
CA TYR A 339 -38.06 -3.72 -1.34
C TYR A 339 -37.28 -4.17 -2.55
N ASP A 340 -35.99 -4.03 -2.52
CA ASP A 340 -35.05 -4.64 -3.43
C ASP A 340 -34.17 -5.63 -2.69
N ALA A 341 -34.01 -6.82 -3.26
CA ALA A 341 -33.19 -7.85 -2.65
C ALA A 341 -31.73 -7.41 -2.64
N ARG A 342 -31.03 -7.69 -1.53
CA ARG A 342 -29.62 -7.35 -1.41
C ARG A 342 -28.81 -8.06 -2.50
N HIS A 343 -28.25 -7.30 -3.41
CA HIS A 343 -27.31 -7.77 -4.39
C HIS A 343 -25.91 -7.78 -3.78
N LYS A 344 -25.31 -8.96 -3.68
CA LYS A 344 -23.91 -9.05 -3.26
C LYS A 344 -23.02 -8.58 -4.41
N ARG A 345 -21.94 -7.89 -4.06
CA ARG A 345 -20.86 -7.57 -4.98
C ARG A 345 -20.41 -8.85 -5.70
N LYS A 346 -20.35 -8.80 -7.01
CA LYS A 346 -19.81 -9.87 -7.86
C LYS A 346 -18.61 -9.32 -8.59
N GLU A 347 -17.56 -10.09 -8.63
CA GLU A 347 -16.38 -9.79 -9.44
C GLU A 347 -16.44 -10.67 -10.69
N LYS A 348 -16.25 -10.06 -11.84
CA LYS A 348 -16.12 -10.76 -13.12
C LYS A 348 -14.64 -10.96 -13.39
N HIS A 349 -14.20 -12.20 -13.44
CA HIS A 349 -12.81 -12.53 -13.70
C HIS A 349 -12.66 -13.10 -15.11
N ILE A 350 -11.51 -12.81 -15.71
CA ILE A 350 -11.05 -13.51 -16.91
C ILE A 350 -10.73 -14.96 -16.52
N GLY A 351 -11.16 -15.92 -17.30
CA GLY A 351 -10.87 -17.33 -17.04
C GLY A 351 -9.37 -17.62 -17.06
N PRO A 352 -8.88 -18.60 -16.26
CA PRO A 352 -7.46 -18.88 -16.11
C PRO A 352 -6.74 -19.15 -17.44
N ASP A 353 -7.37 -19.87 -18.36
CA ASP A 353 -6.77 -20.16 -19.67
C ASP A 353 -6.58 -18.92 -20.53
N ALA A 354 -7.50 -17.95 -20.44
CA ALA A 354 -7.41 -16.70 -21.19
C ALA A 354 -6.35 -15.77 -20.59
N VAL A 355 -6.19 -15.76 -19.26
CA VAL A 355 -5.20 -14.95 -18.54
C VAL A 355 -3.77 -15.28 -18.96
N LEU A 356 -3.46 -16.52 -19.25
CA LEU A 356 -2.11 -16.95 -19.62
C LEU A 356 -1.60 -16.29 -20.91
N GLY A 357 -2.50 -15.85 -21.80
CA GLY A 357 -2.14 -15.28 -23.10
C GLY A 357 -1.82 -13.78 -23.08
N HIS A 358 -1.99 -13.09 -21.96
CA HIS A 358 -1.83 -11.63 -21.88
C HIS A 358 -1.56 -11.15 -20.45
N PHE A 359 -1.27 -9.84 -20.32
CA PHE A 359 -1.14 -9.14 -19.03
C PHE A 359 -2.26 -8.11 -18.79
N GLU A 360 -3.42 -8.28 -19.41
CA GLU A 360 -4.58 -7.46 -19.12
C GLU A 360 -5.08 -7.72 -17.70
N GLU A 361 -5.83 -6.77 -17.16
CA GLU A 361 -6.41 -6.91 -15.83
C GLU A 361 -7.35 -8.13 -15.76
N ARG A 362 -7.24 -8.86 -14.67
CA ARG A 362 -8.04 -10.08 -14.44
C ARG A 362 -9.47 -9.79 -14.04
N ILE A 363 -9.67 -8.66 -13.38
CA ILE A 363 -10.98 -8.24 -12.88
C ILE A 363 -11.53 -7.22 -13.86
N HIS A 364 -12.67 -7.54 -14.44
CA HIS A 364 -13.37 -6.58 -15.29
C HIS A 364 -14.00 -5.48 -14.46
N GLY A 365 -13.81 -4.23 -14.88
CA GLY A 365 -14.57 -3.09 -14.37
C GLY A 365 -16.05 -3.21 -14.71
N LEU A 366 -16.86 -2.33 -14.14
CA LEU A 366 -18.27 -2.19 -14.50
C LEU A 366 -18.40 -1.67 -15.94
N SER A 367 -19.37 -2.16 -16.68
CA SER A 367 -19.77 -1.50 -17.92
C SER A 367 -20.45 -0.15 -17.64
N GLU A 368 -20.62 0.69 -18.66
CA GLU A 368 -21.29 1.98 -18.50
C GLU A 368 -22.73 1.79 -18.00
N GLU A 369 -23.43 0.78 -18.52
CA GLU A 369 -24.79 0.44 -18.09
C GLU A 369 -24.82 -0.01 -16.64
N GLU A 370 -23.92 -0.93 -16.25
CA GLU A 370 -23.81 -1.40 -14.87
C GLU A 370 -23.46 -0.26 -13.89
N ALA A 371 -22.57 0.65 -14.30
CA ALA A 371 -22.20 1.80 -13.48
C ALA A 371 -23.40 2.77 -13.30
N LYS A 372 -24.20 2.98 -14.33
CA LYS A 372 -25.42 3.79 -14.25
C LYS A 372 -26.49 3.14 -13.36
N GLU A 373 -26.72 1.83 -13.52
CA GLU A 373 -27.64 1.09 -12.67
C GLU A 373 -27.24 1.15 -11.18
N GLU A 374 -25.94 1.03 -10.88
CA GLU A 374 -25.45 1.18 -9.51
C GLU A 374 -25.58 2.61 -8.99
N ALA A 375 -25.37 3.61 -9.84
CA ALA A 375 -25.53 5.02 -9.47
C ALA A 375 -27.01 5.36 -9.24
N ASP A 376 -27.92 4.85 -10.06
CA ASP A 376 -29.36 5.13 -9.94
C ASP A 376 -29.97 4.57 -8.65
N ARG A 377 -29.46 3.47 -8.14
CA ARG A 377 -29.87 2.91 -6.84
C ARG A 377 -29.05 3.42 -5.65
N CYS A 378 -28.09 4.29 -5.89
CA CYS A 378 -27.25 4.87 -4.86
C CYS A 378 -28.04 5.86 -4.04
N MET A 379 -28.18 5.61 -2.74
CA MET A 379 -28.87 6.48 -1.81
C MET A 379 -27.96 7.55 -1.20
N SER A 380 -26.76 7.69 -1.70
CA SER A 380 -25.71 8.58 -1.15
C SER A 380 -25.43 8.38 0.34
N CYS A 381 -25.75 7.22 0.86
CA CYS A 381 -25.55 6.86 2.25
C CYS A 381 -24.10 6.46 2.56
N GLY A 382 -23.15 7.09 1.92
CA GLY A 382 -21.72 6.75 1.92
C GLY A 382 -21.22 6.27 3.28
N MET A 383 -20.39 5.23 3.26
CA MET A 383 -19.73 4.78 4.49
C MET A 383 -18.64 5.79 4.88
N CYS A 384 -18.46 5.97 6.18
CA CYS A 384 -17.33 6.73 6.69
C CYS A 384 -16.03 6.09 6.24
N VAL A 385 -15.17 6.85 5.57
CA VAL A 385 -13.83 6.42 5.12
C VAL A 385 -12.74 6.69 6.15
N GLU A 386 -13.15 7.10 7.36
CA GLU A 386 -12.25 7.42 8.48
C GLU A 386 -11.18 8.47 8.14
N CYS A 387 -11.52 9.47 7.32
CA CYS A 387 -10.60 10.54 6.91
C CYS A 387 -10.30 11.56 8.02
N ASP A 388 -11.05 11.51 9.12
CA ASP A 388 -10.97 12.42 10.29
C ASP A 388 -11.28 13.90 10.05
N ASN A 389 -11.66 14.32 8.86
CA ASN A 389 -11.96 15.71 8.59
C ASN A 389 -12.97 16.28 9.62
N CYS A 390 -14.03 15.56 9.93
CA CYS A 390 -15.02 16.00 10.91
C CYS A 390 -14.44 16.15 12.33
N VAL A 391 -13.43 15.35 12.67
CA VAL A 391 -12.73 15.44 13.97
C VAL A 391 -11.75 16.60 13.97
N ILE A 392 -11.02 16.78 12.85
CA ILE A 392 -9.98 17.81 12.68
C ILE A 392 -10.61 19.21 12.68
N TYR A 393 -11.66 19.38 11.90
CA TYR A 393 -12.27 20.71 11.69
C TYR A 393 -13.38 21.05 12.68
N CYS A 394 -13.67 20.19 13.66
CA CYS A 394 -14.65 20.50 14.68
C CYS A 394 -14.13 21.58 15.66
N PRO A 395 -14.68 22.82 15.66
CA PRO A 395 -14.13 23.90 16.48
C PRO A 395 -14.36 23.70 17.97
N GLN A 396 -15.32 22.82 18.33
CA GLN A 396 -15.70 22.54 19.72
C GLN A 396 -15.14 21.22 20.24
N ASP A 397 -14.32 20.51 19.45
CA ASP A 397 -13.84 19.19 19.84
C ASP A 397 -14.99 18.26 20.28
N ALA A 398 -16.09 18.32 19.53
CA ALA A 398 -17.30 17.57 19.83
C ALA A 398 -17.37 16.22 19.11
N ILE A 399 -16.52 15.97 18.11
CA ILE A 399 -16.55 14.74 17.34
C ILE A 399 -15.34 13.89 17.69
N HIS A 400 -15.60 12.63 18.02
CA HIS A 400 -14.58 11.68 18.43
C HIS A 400 -14.69 10.38 17.64
N ARG A 401 -13.58 9.68 17.47
CA ARG A 401 -13.60 8.32 16.94
C ARG A 401 -14.18 7.37 17.98
N VAL A 402 -15.13 6.53 17.56
CA VAL A 402 -15.61 5.42 18.35
C VAL A 402 -14.50 4.40 18.59
N ALA A 403 -14.34 3.91 19.81
CA ALA A 403 -13.36 2.89 20.14
C ALA A 403 -13.61 1.60 19.33
N LYS A 404 -12.54 0.89 18.95
CA LYS A 404 -12.63 -0.28 18.04
C LYS A 404 -13.55 -1.39 18.54
N ASP A 405 -13.59 -1.59 19.83
CA ASP A 405 -14.44 -2.59 20.52
C ASP A 405 -15.92 -2.17 20.63
N GLN A 406 -16.20 -0.91 20.36
CA GLN A 406 -17.55 -0.32 20.40
C GLN A 406 -18.10 0.04 19.01
N ARG A 407 -17.27 -0.14 17.98
CA ARG A 407 -17.67 0.16 16.61
C ARG A 407 -18.69 -0.84 16.09
N THR A 408 -19.71 -0.30 15.46
CA THR A 408 -20.61 -1.08 14.60
C THR A 408 -20.41 -0.67 13.15
N MET A 409 -20.87 -1.49 12.22
CA MET A 409 -20.78 -1.15 10.80
C MET A 409 -21.48 0.21 10.55
N GLY A 410 -20.73 1.16 9.99
CA GLY A 410 -21.23 2.51 9.70
C GLY A 410 -21.13 3.51 10.86
N ARG A 411 -20.77 3.10 12.06
CA ARG A 411 -20.59 4.01 13.19
C ARG A 411 -19.11 4.10 13.59
N TYR A 412 -18.38 4.97 12.95
CA TYR A 412 -16.94 5.15 13.17
C TYR A 412 -16.60 6.42 13.95
N VAL A 413 -17.52 7.38 13.99
CA VAL A 413 -17.42 8.61 14.77
C VAL A 413 -18.68 8.80 15.62
N GLU A 414 -18.53 9.53 16.70
CA GLU A 414 -19.63 9.92 17.59
C GLU A 414 -19.52 11.40 17.93
N THR A 415 -20.63 12.01 18.26
CA THR A 415 -20.73 13.42 18.61
C THR A 415 -21.04 13.58 20.09
N ASP A 416 -20.23 14.37 20.77
CA ASP A 416 -20.55 14.85 22.13
C ASP A 416 -21.51 16.05 22.01
N TYR A 417 -22.79 15.78 22.17
CA TYR A 417 -23.83 16.81 22.07
C TYR A 417 -23.77 17.88 23.17
N THR A 418 -23.00 17.64 24.22
CA THR A 418 -22.80 18.66 25.25
C THR A 418 -21.87 19.77 24.80
N LYS A 419 -21.05 19.50 23.76
CA LYS A 419 -20.12 20.44 23.19
C LYS A 419 -20.52 20.92 21.79
N CYS A 420 -21.36 20.15 21.12
CA CYS A 420 -21.77 20.47 19.75
C CYS A 420 -22.63 21.75 19.72
N VAL A 421 -22.22 22.69 18.88
CA VAL A 421 -22.95 23.97 18.69
C VAL A 421 -23.70 24.01 17.35
N GLY A 422 -23.78 22.92 16.62
CA GLY A 422 -24.53 22.82 15.38
C GLY A 422 -23.98 23.68 14.23
N CYS A 423 -22.67 23.86 14.15
CA CYS A 423 -22.04 24.74 13.15
C CYS A 423 -21.98 24.16 11.71
N HIS A 424 -22.39 22.94 11.48
CA HIS A 424 -22.41 22.20 10.21
C HIS A 424 -21.05 21.91 9.55
N ILE A 425 -19.94 22.42 10.07
CA ILE A 425 -18.61 22.21 9.47
C ILE A 425 -18.31 20.73 9.23
N CYS A 426 -18.71 19.85 10.15
CA CYS A 426 -18.47 18.41 10.02
C CYS A 426 -19.22 17.77 8.84
N GLU A 427 -20.39 18.29 8.48
CA GLU A 427 -21.15 17.89 7.30
C GLU A 427 -20.44 18.38 6.03
N ASP A 428 -20.07 19.67 5.99
CA ASP A 428 -19.44 20.32 4.84
C ASP A 428 -18.10 19.67 4.47
N VAL A 429 -17.31 19.25 5.47
CA VAL A 429 -15.99 18.64 5.24
C VAL A 429 -16.03 17.13 5.07
N CYS A 430 -17.21 16.51 5.15
CA CYS A 430 -17.36 15.06 4.99
C CYS A 430 -17.33 14.68 3.51
N PRO A 431 -16.25 14.05 2.98
CA PRO A 431 -16.12 13.79 1.55
C PRO A 431 -17.08 12.72 1.05
N SER A 432 -17.59 11.88 1.94
CA SER A 432 -18.52 10.78 1.61
C SER A 432 -19.98 11.11 1.88
N GLY A 433 -20.29 12.30 2.43
CA GLY A 433 -21.65 12.65 2.86
C GLY A 433 -22.18 11.78 4.01
N TYR A 434 -21.29 11.12 4.75
CA TYR A 434 -21.67 10.25 5.86
C TYR A 434 -22.29 11.02 7.02
N ILE A 435 -21.79 12.23 7.29
CA ILE A 435 -22.33 13.09 8.31
C ILE A 435 -23.41 13.97 7.69
N GLN A 436 -24.58 13.89 8.25
CA GLN A 436 -25.70 14.78 7.95
C GLN A 436 -26.14 15.45 9.24
N MET A 437 -26.31 16.75 9.18
CA MET A 437 -26.75 17.53 10.31
C MET A 437 -28.27 17.63 10.31
N GLY A 438 -28.87 17.02 11.31
CA GLY A 438 -30.31 17.24 11.57
C GLY A 438 -30.57 18.65 12.08
N LEU A 439 -31.78 19.10 11.90
CA LEU A 439 -32.30 20.27 12.61
C LEU A 439 -32.45 19.84 14.05
N GLY A 440 -31.57 20.27 14.95
CA GLY A 440 -31.68 19.96 16.39
C GLY A 440 -33.02 20.45 16.98
N GLU A 441 -33.48 19.80 18.04
CA GLU A 441 -34.60 20.30 18.86
C GLU A 441 -34.21 21.60 19.60
#